data_b3c14f9cc1d3edc35fd09c82fbec7d78
#
_entry.id   b3c14f9cc1d3edc35fd09c82fbec7d78
#
_cell.length_a   1.000
_cell.length_b   1.000
_cell.length_c   1.000
_cell.angle_alpha   90.00
_cell.angle_beta   90.00
_cell.angle_gamma   90.00
#
_symmetry.space_group_name_H-M   'P 1'
#
loop_
_entity.id
_entity.type
_entity.pdbx_description
1 polymer ?
#
loop_
_entity_poly.entity_id
_entity_poly.type
_entity_poly.pdbx_seq_one_letter_code
_entity_poly.pdbx_strand_id
1 'polypeptide(L)'
;VLACVEARFITVGKGKHRLKVWNSGNATAYNVSARFDGDVGIMIMDREKQPFEELEARKSYELILITHNGFASKFRIITEWTDSSGKQHTKTQMGDFS
;
A
#
# COMPACT_ATOMS: atom_id res chain seq x y z
N VAL A 1 -7.95 8.29 -18.86
CA VAL A 1 -8.19 7.04 -18.15
C VAL A 1 -6.89 6.61 -17.45
N LEU A 2 -6.82 6.80 -16.16
CA LEU A 2 -5.60 6.55 -15.40
C LEU A 2 -5.85 5.69 -14.17
N ALA A 3 -4.94 4.78 -13.91
CA ALA A 3 -4.87 4.09 -12.64
C ALA A 3 -4.15 5.00 -11.63
N CYS A 4 -4.55 4.92 -10.38
CA CYS A 4 -3.89 5.63 -9.30
C CYS A 4 -3.93 4.75 -8.06
N VAL A 5 -2.78 4.25 -7.64
CA VAL A 5 -2.71 3.33 -6.51
C VAL A 5 -2.31 4.08 -5.26
N GLU A 6 -3.14 3.98 -4.24
CA GLU A 6 -2.94 4.65 -2.97
C GLU A 6 -2.92 3.63 -1.84
N ALA A 7 -2.31 4.00 -0.73
CA ALA A 7 -2.24 3.12 0.42
C ALA A 7 -2.55 3.89 1.69
N ARG A 8 -3.19 3.22 2.64
CA ARG A 8 -3.61 3.80 3.89
C ARG A 8 -3.36 2.82 5.03
N PHE A 9 -2.84 3.33 6.13
CA PHE A 9 -2.67 2.58 7.37
C PHE A 9 -4.00 2.61 8.12
N ILE A 10 -4.53 1.42 8.45
CA ILE A 10 -5.80 1.33 9.17
C ILE A 10 -5.65 0.45 10.41
N THR A 11 -6.42 0.75 11.44
CA THR A 11 -6.49 -0.05 12.65
C THR A 11 -7.82 -0.79 12.66
N VAL A 12 -7.77 -2.13 12.71
CA VAL A 12 -8.97 -2.97 12.62
C VAL A 12 -9.33 -3.60 13.96
N GLY A 13 -8.64 -3.21 15.02
CA GLY A 13 -8.89 -3.71 16.35
C GLY A 13 -7.71 -3.35 17.25
N LYS A 14 -7.83 -3.68 18.52
CA LYS A 14 -6.78 -3.37 19.50
C LYS A 14 -5.48 -4.10 19.11
N GLY A 15 -4.47 -3.31 18.78
CA GLY A 15 -3.16 -3.84 18.41
C GLY A 15 -3.11 -4.48 17.03
N LYS A 16 -4.18 -4.38 16.24
CA LYS A 16 -4.23 -4.98 14.90
C LYS A 16 -4.26 -3.90 13.84
N HIS A 17 -3.33 -3.97 12.91
CA HIS A 17 -3.17 -2.96 11.87
C HIS A 17 -3.14 -3.60 10.50
N ARG A 18 -3.60 -2.86 9.49
CA ARG A 18 -3.60 -3.26 8.09
C ARG A 18 -3.11 -2.12 7.22
N LEU A 19 -2.50 -2.46 6.11
CA LEU A 19 -2.22 -1.51 5.05
C LEU A 19 -3.23 -1.78 3.94
N LYS A 20 -4.14 -0.84 3.72
CA LYS A 20 -5.11 -0.95 2.64
C LYS A 20 -4.52 -0.30 1.40
N VAL A 21 -4.43 -1.06 0.32
CA VAL A 21 -3.94 -0.58 -0.97
C VAL A 21 -5.10 -0.63 -1.95
N TRP A 22 -5.40 0.50 -2.59
CA TRP A 22 -6.54 0.54 -3.51
C TRP A 22 -6.23 1.36 -4.74
N ASN A 23 -6.98 1.06 -5.79
CA ASN A 23 -6.89 1.80 -7.05
C ASN A 23 -8.03 2.81 -7.09
N SER A 24 -7.70 4.07 -6.86
CA SER A 24 -8.69 5.17 -6.88
C SER A 24 -8.93 5.70 -8.28
N GLY A 25 -8.20 5.22 -9.26
CA GLY A 25 -8.36 5.62 -10.65
C GLY A 25 -9.48 4.88 -11.37
N ASN A 26 -9.56 5.08 -12.66
CA ASN A 26 -10.59 4.46 -13.50
C ASN A 26 -10.02 3.49 -14.54
N ALA A 27 -8.77 3.07 -14.38
CA ALA A 27 -8.13 2.07 -15.19
C ALA A 27 -7.46 1.02 -14.29
N THR A 28 -7.23 -0.18 -14.80
CA THR A 28 -6.56 -1.24 -14.06
C THR A 28 -5.07 -0.93 -13.85
N ALA A 29 -4.58 -1.21 -12.65
CA ALA A 29 -3.16 -1.13 -12.32
C ALA A 29 -2.58 -2.56 -12.30
N TYR A 30 -1.36 -2.71 -12.78
CA TYR A 30 -0.70 -4.02 -12.88
C TYR A 30 0.56 -4.05 -12.02
N ASN A 31 0.89 -5.23 -11.50
CA ASN A 31 2.08 -5.44 -10.68
C ASN A 31 2.18 -4.40 -9.55
N VAL A 32 1.10 -4.31 -8.79
CA VAL A 32 0.95 -3.31 -7.73
C VAL A 32 1.73 -3.75 -6.49
N SER A 33 2.49 -2.85 -5.92
CA SER A 33 3.17 -3.08 -4.65
C SER A 33 3.14 -1.84 -3.79
N ALA A 34 3.23 -2.04 -2.49
CA ALA A 34 3.32 -0.96 -1.51
C ALA A 34 4.37 -1.32 -0.48
N ARG A 35 5.13 -0.32 -0.06
CA ARG A 35 6.17 -0.51 0.95
C ARG A 35 6.34 0.76 1.76
N PHE A 36 6.96 0.62 2.91
CA PHE A 36 7.32 1.76 3.73
C PHE A 36 8.69 2.27 3.32
N ASP A 37 8.87 3.58 3.38
CA ASP A 37 10.15 4.22 3.06
C ASP A 37 11.04 4.16 4.31
N GLY A 38 12.08 3.36 4.25
CA GLY A 38 13.02 3.19 5.35
C GLY A 38 12.50 2.26 6.45
N ASP A 39 13.21 2.24 7.56
CA ASP A 39 12.85 1.41 8.70
C ASP A 39 11.95 2.22 9.65
N VAL A 40 10.67 1.91 9.60
CA VAL A 40 9.66 2.63 10.39
C VAL A 40 9.14 1.78 11.57
N GLY A 41 9.72 0.59 11.79
CA GLY A 41 9.28 -0.30 12.86
C GLY A 41 7.98 -1.04 12.55
N ILE A 42 7.60 -1.12 11.29
CA ILE A 42 6.39 -1.80 10.84
C ILE A 42 6.79 -2.86 9.82
N MET A 43 6.28 -4.07 10.01
CA MET A 43 6.58 -5.20 9.13
C MET A 43 5.33 -5.68 8.43
N ILE A 44 5.44 -5.93 7.12
CA ILE A 44 4.36 -6.53 6.33
C ILE A 44 4.50 -8.05 6.44
N MET A 45 3.45 -8.71 6.91
CA MET A 45 3.49 -10.16 7.17
C MET A 45 3.21 -11.01 5.95
N ASP A 46 2.29 -10.57 5.11
CA ASP A 46 1.84 -11.35 3.95
C ASP A 46 2.41 -10.80 2.64
N ARG A 47 3.73 -10.73 2.59
CA ARG A 47 4.46 -10.19 1.43
C ARG A 47 4.17 -10.92 0.13
N GLU A 48 3.75 -12.17 0.21
CA GLU A 48 3.46 -13.00 -0.96
C GLU A 48 2.27 -12.49 -1.77
N LYS A 49 1.46 -11.60 -1.19
CA LYS A 49 0.38 -10.95 -1.93
C LYS A 49 0.92 -9.95 -2.96
N GLN A 50 2.18 -9.59 -2.86
CA GLN A 50 2.79 -8.58 -3.73
C GLN A 50 3.92 -9.17 -4.57
N PRO A 51 4.08 -8.71 -5.79
CA PRO A 51 3.24 -7.73 -6.47
C PRO A 51 1.86 -8.31 -6.79
N PHE A 52 0.84 -7.50 -6.62
CA PHE A 52 -0.53 -7.87 -6.93
C PHE A 52 -0.73 -7.71 -8.43
N GLU A 53 -1.02 -8.79 -9.13
CA GLU A 53 -0.95 -8.83 -10.60
C GLU A 53 -1.86 -7.82 -11.28
N GLU A 54 -3.13 -7.77 -10.88
CA GLU A 54 -4.11 -6.86 -11.47
C GLU A 54 -4.99 -6.27 -10.38
N LEU A 55 -4.97 -4.96 -10.25
CA LEU A 55 -5.84 -4.24 -9.33
C LEU A 55 -6.77 -3.37 -10.16
N GLU A 56 -7.98 -3.86 -10.35
CA GLU A 56 -8.98 -3.17 -11.14
C GLU A 56 -9.40 -1.85 -10.48
N ALA A 57 -10.00 -0.97 -11.28
CA ALA A 57 -10.48 0.32 -10.80
C ALA A 57 -11.41 0.12 -9.60
N ARG A 58 -11.17 0.89 -8.54
CA ARG A 58 -11.96 0.91 -7.30
C ARG A 58 -11.88 -0.37 -6.48
N LYS A 59 -10.97 -1.27 -6.80
CA LYS A 59 -10.70 -2.47 -6.01
C LYS A 59 -9.56 -2.23 -5.04
N SER A 60 -9.44 -3.09 -4.06
CA SER A 60 -8.43 -2.97 -3.02
C SER A 60 -7.96 -4.33 -2.54
N TYR A 61 -6.79 -4.33 -1.91
CA TYR A 61 -6.34 -5.47 -1.12
C TYR A 61 -5.74 -4.94 0.18
N GLU A 62 -5.63 -5.82 1.17
CA GLU A 62 -5.08 -5.45 2.47
C GLU A 62 -3.89 -6.33 2.83
N LEU A 63 -2.93 -5.72 3.49
CA LEU A 63 -1.75 -6.40 4.00
C LEU A 63 -1.76 -6.37 5.52
N ILE A 64 -1.39 -7.48 6.13
CA ILE A 64 -1.33 -7.60 7.58
C ILE A 64 -0.03 -6.96 8.06
N LEU A 65 -0.13 -6.09 9.05
CA LEU A 65 1.02 -5.38 9.60
C LEU A 65 1.28 -5.79 11.03
N ILE A 66 2.56 -5.90 11.38
CA ILE A 66 3.01 -6.03 12.75
C ILE A 66 3.85 -4.80 13.07
N THR A 67 3.57 -4.18 14.22
CA THR A 67 4.33 -3.03 14.68
C THR A 67 5.20 -3.44 15.85
N HIS A 68 6.40 -2.84 15.92
CA HIS A 68 7.32 -3.02 17.04
C HIS A 68 7.25 -1.81 17.96
N ASN A 69 7.65 -1.98 19.20
CA ASN A 69 7.74 -0.85 20.14
C ASN A 69 8.61 0.25 19.55
N GLY A 70 8.14 1.48 19.64
CA GLY A 70 8.90 2.60 19.12
C GLY A 70 8.78 2.83 17.62
N PHE A 71 7.78 2.22 16.96
CA PHE A 71 7.58 2.51 15.53
C PHE A 71 7.20 3.98 15.32
N ALA A 72 7.52 4.48 14.14
CA ALA A 72 7.31 5.89 13.81
C ALA A 72 5.82 6.23 13.82
N SER A 73 5.47 7.40 14.37
CA SER A 73 4.08 7.87 14.38
C SER A 73 3.66 8.43 13.02
N LYS A 74 4.64 8.83 12.21
CA LYS A 74 4.43 9.29 10.84
C LYS A 74 5.45 8.59 9.95
N PHE A 75 5.02 8.18 8.76
CA PHE A 75 5.88 7.45 7.85
C PHE A 75 5.43 7.69 6.41
N ARG A 76 6.32 7.39 5.49
CA ARG A 76 6.01 7.48 4.06
C ARG A 76 5.71 6.10 3.53
N ILE A 77 4.68 6.01 2.71
CA ILE A 77 4.30 4.79 2.02
C ILE A 77 4.52 5.01 0.54
N ILE A 78 5.22 4.10 -0.11
CA ILE A 78 5.50 4.18 -1.53
C ILE A 78 4.69 3.11 -2.23
N THR A 79 3.83 3.51 -3.16
CA THR A 79 3.09 2.58 -4.02
C THR A 79 3.69 2.62 -5.41
N GLU A 80 3.77 1.45 -6.05
CA GLU A 80 4.32 1.31 -7.40
C GLU A 80 3.37 0.45 -8.22
N TRP A 81 3.19 0.78 -9.48
CA TRP A 81 2.33 0.02 -10.37
C TRP A 81 2.71 0.29 -11.82
N THR A 82 2.24 -0.60 -12.70
CA THR A 82 2.40 -0.46 -14.14
C THR A 82 1.03 -0.21 -14.74
N ASP A 83 0.93 0.73 -15.68
CA ASP A 83 -0.33 0.99 -16.38
C ASP A 83 -0.48 0.06 -17.58
N SER A 84 -1.62 0.16 -18.28
CA SER A 84 -1.92 -0.72 -19.40
C SER A 84 -0.99 -0.52 -20.60
N SER A 85 -0.27 0.60 -20.65
CA SER A 85 0.71 0.86 -21.71
C SER A 85 2.11 0.30 -21.36
N GLY A 86 2.27 -0.25 -20.16
CA GLY A 86 3.55 -0.76 -19.67
C GLY A 86 4.40 0.27 -18.97
N LYS A 87 3.89 1.47 -18.77
CA LYS A 87 4.62 2.53 -18.08
C LYS A 87 4.53 2.35 -16.57
N GLN A 88 5.66 2.44 -15.89
CA GLN A 88 5.73 2.31 -14.46
C GLN A 88 5.48 3.64 -13.75
N HIS A 89 4.72 3.58 -12.67
CA HIS A 89 4.37 4.74 -11.86
C HIS A 89 4.73 4.49 -10.40
N THR A 90 5.01 5.58 -9.70
CA THR A 90 5.33 5.56 -8.28
C THR A 90 4.61 6.72 -7.60
N LYS A 91 4.04 6.47 -6.44
CA LYS A 91 3.42 7.52 -5.64
C LYS A 91 3.89 7.40 -4.20
N THR A 92 4.30 8.52 -3.61
CA THR A 92 4.67 8.59 -2.20
C THR A 92 3.58 9.32 -1.44
N GLN A 93 3.12 8.73 -0.36
CA GLN A 93 2.09 9.35 0.48
C GLN A 93 2.48 9.22 1.95
N MET A 94 1.96 10.14 2.76
CA MET A 94 2.20 10.10 4.19
C MET A 94 1.16 9.24 4.87
N GLY A 95 1.62 8.33 5.72
CA GLY A 95 0.77 7.61 6.63
C GLY A 95 0.99 8.12 8.04
N ASP A 96 -0.04 8.08 8.87
CA ASP A 96 0.12 8.37 10.27
C ASP A 96 -0.66 7.38 11.11
N PHE A 97 -0.22 7.24 12.34
CA PHE A 97 -0.85 6.38 13.33
C PHE A 97 -1.65 7.29 14.27
N SER A 98 -2.94 7.28 14.10
CA SER A 98 -3.81 8.14 14.90
C SER A 98 -4.93 7.34 15.56
#